data_b7c6717e8535710a374d21f18575cfad
#
_entry.id   b7c6717e8535710a374d21f18575cfad
#
_cell.length_a   1.000
_cell.length_b   1.000
_cell.length_c   1.000
_cell.angle_alpha   90.00
_cell.angle_beta   90.00
_cell.angle_gamma   90.00
#
_symmetry.space_group_name_H-M   'P 1'
#
loop_
_entity.id
_entity.type
_entity.pdbx_description
1 polymer ?
#
loop_
_entity_poly.entity_id
_entity_poly.type
_entity_poly.pdbx_seq_one_letter_code
_entity_poly.pdbx_strand_id
1 'polypeptide(L)'
;MYAASLHGSSLVYVEEAGRADCSYCHDGSAFSESVAADLSPDKVEVVHTNATPQDCRACHQIHTTYTAADWALETTAAVDFYAMPGVTFDGGLGNLCANCHQPRRLASPAVDGKVDVTTSRYNPHHGPQSSMLLGTAGAGLEGKPSAHYSMVENTCVTCHMGEGDNHTFEPQLSACLACHADIEEFDVNGAQSELQAKVDELQAKLLAAGLIKDNGNGSFSSVTGDYPEAQANAMWNWDYVAVQDKSMGAHNMTYANALIDAALLAFP
;
A
#
# COMPACT_ATOMS: atom_id res chain seq x y z
N MET A 1 -14.13 -2.16 18.01
CA MET A 1 -13.29 -2.71 16.94
C MET A 1 -12.72 -1.58 16.08
N TYR A 2 -13.48 -0.82 15.33
CA TYR A 2 -12.96 0.28 14.49
C TYR A 2 -12.02 1.26 15.23
N ALA A 3 -12.36 1.73 16.42
CA ALA A 3 -11.52 2.66 17.20
C ALA A 3 -10.12 2.09 17.58
N ALA A 4 -9.92 0.79 17.47
CA ALA A 4 -8.62 0.14 17.66
C ALA A 4 -7.82 0.01 16.35
N SER A 5 -8.45 0.24 15.20
CA SER A 5 -7.77 0.23 13.91
C SER A 5 -6.89 1.49 13.72
N LEU A 6 -5.93 1.42 12.80
CA LEU A 6 -5.15 2.60 12.41
C LEU A 6 -6.04 3.67 11.76
N HIS A 7 -7.10 3.31 11.03
CA HIS A 7 -8.06 4.25 10.47
C HIS A 7 -8.78 5.04 11.56
N GLY A 8 -9.11 4.40 12.69
CA GLY A 8 -9.83 5.02 13.79
C GLY A 8 -8.95 5.72 14.84
N SER A 9 -7.68 5.33 14.95
CA SER A 9 -6.77 5.81 16.02
C SER A 9 -5.66 6.74 15.54
N SER A 10 -5.35 6.75 14.24
CA SER A 10 -4.33 7.63 13.67
C SER A 10 -4.77 9.10 13.72
N LEU A 11 -3.82 9.99 13.95
CA LEU A 11 -4.01 11.44 13.89
C LEU A 11 -3.54 12.04 12.56
N VAL A 12 -3.22 11.23 11.57
CA VAL A 12 -2.71 11.70 10.28
C VAL A 12 -3.67 12.66 9.58
N TYR A 13 -4.98 12.48 9.76
CA TYR A 13 -6.00 13.39 9.25
C TYR A 13 -5.87 14.82 9.82
N VAL A 14 -5.40 14.96 11.07
CA VAL A 14 -5.11 16.26 11.69
C VAL A 14 -3.83 16.87 11.14
N GLU A 15 -2.80 16.05 10.97
CA GLU A 15 -1.48 16.46 10.47
C GLU A 15 -1.54 16.92 9.01
N GLU A 16 -2.40 16.28 8.20
CA GLU A 16 -2.57 16.57 6.78
C GLU A 16 -3.78 17.46 6.47
N ALA A 17 -4.50 17.94 7.50
CA ALA A 17 -5.62 18.84 7.34
C ALA A 17 -5.23 20.11 6.57
N GLY A 18 -6.12 20.56 5.67
CA GLY A 18 -5.86 21.75 4.86
C GLY A 18 -4.96 21.53 3.64
N ARG A 19 -4.55 20.29 3.34
CA ARG A 19 -3.71 19.96 2.19
C ARG A 19 -4.49 19.19 1.14
N ALA A 20 -4.79 19.85 0.02
CA ALA A 20 -5.57 19.25 -1.07
C ALA A 20 -4.92 17.97 -1.62
N ASP A 21 -3.59 17.95 -1.74
CA ASP A 21 -2.82 16.81 -2.24
C ASP A 21 -2.81 15.59 -1.30
N CYS A 22 -3.34 15.73 -0.07
CA CYS A 22 -3.40 14.69 0.94
C CYS A 22 -4.85 14.32 1.30
N SER A 23 -5.79 15.23 1.09
CA SER A 23 -7.16 15.13 1.63
C SER A 23 -7.93 13.91 1.12
N TYR A 24 -7.73 13.47 -0.12
CA TYR A 24 -8.41 12.28 -0.67
C TYR A 24 -8.20 11.04 0.20
N CYS A 25 -7.00 10.81 0.67
CA CYS A 25 -6.66 9.60 1.43
C CYS A 25 -6.62 9.83 2.95
N HIS A 26 -6.46 11.08 3.40
CA HIS A 26 -6.24 11.41 4.81
C HIS A 26 -7.37 12.21 5.47
N ASP A 27 -8.43 12.55 4.72
CA ASP A 27 -9.66 13.15 5.26
C ASP A 27 -10.88 12.35 4.81
N GLY A 28 -11.54 11.67 5.76
CA GLY A 28 -12.68 10.80 5.46
C GLY A 28 -13.86 11.56 4.82
N SER A 29 -14.10 12.81 5.20
CA SER A 29 -15.14 13.64 4.59
C SER A 29 -14.76 14.03 3.16
N ALA A 30 -13.51 14.43 2.93
CA ALA A 30 -13.04 14.76 1.58
C ALA A 30 -13.03 13.56 0.66
N PHE A 31 -12.75 12.36 1.17
CA PHE A 31 -12.87 11.13 0.42
C PHE A 31 -14.30 10.88 -0.08
N SER A 32 -15.30 10.88 0.83
CA SER A 32 -16.71 10.70 0.45
C SER A 32 -17.18 11.73 -0.59
N GLU A 33 -16.83 12.98 -0.40
CA GLU A 33 -17.18 14.06 -1.35
C GLU A 33 -16.51 13.87 -2.70
N SER A 34 -15.25 13.42 -2.71
CA SER A 34 -14.49 13.17 -3.94
C SER A 34 -15.02 11.99 -4.72
N VAL A 35 -15.36 10.88 -4.04
CA VAL A 35 -16.00 9.72 -4.66
C VAL A 35 -17.37 10.08 -5.24
N ALA A 36 -18.19 10.84 -4.50
CA ALA A 36 -19.48 11.31 -5.00
C ALA A 36 -19.37 12.22 -6.23
N ALA A 37 -18.23 12.91 -6.39
CA ALA A 37 -17.94 13.78 -7.53
C ALA A 37 -17.12 13.08 -8.65
N ASP A 38 -16.86 11.77 -8.53
CA ASP A 38 -16.05 10.98 -9.47
C ASP A 38 -14.65 11.57 -9.71
N LEU A 39 -14.00 12.00 -8.62
CA LEU A 39 -12.66 12.59 -8.64
C LEU A 39 -11.60 11.56 -8.27
N SER A 40 -10.49 11.60 -8.97
CA SER A 40 -9.25 10.86 -8.64
C SER A 40 -8.38 11.65 -7.65
N PRO A 41 -7.44 10.99 -6.92
CA PRO A 41 -6.60 11.64 -5.91
C PRO A 41 -5.81 12.86 -6.40
N ASP A 42 -5.43 12.91 -7.68
CA ASP A 42 -4.68 14.00 -8.29
C ASP A 42 -5.56 15.19 -8.75
N LYS A 43 -6.89 15.06 -8.63
CA LYS A 43 -7.86 16.07 -9.06
C LYS A 43 -8.69 16.65 -7.92
N VAL A 44 -8.34 16.29 -6.69
CA VAL A 44 -9.09 16.75 -5.52
C VAL A 44 -8.69 18.17 -5.16
N GLU A 45 -9.68 19.05 -5.10
CA GLU A 45 -9.54 20.42 -4.61
C GLU A 45 -10.27 20.62 -3.26
N VAL A 46 -10.91 19.54 -2.75
CA VAL A 46 -11.67 19.59 -1.49
C VAL A 46 -10.69 19.65 -0.32
N VAL A 47 -10.82 20.69 0.47
CA VAL A 47 -9.96 20.94 1.63
C VAL A 47 -10.80 21.32 2.83
N HIS A 48 -10.71 20.52 3.89
CA HIS A 48 -11.36 20.83 5.16
C HIS A 48 -10.33 21.27 6.19
N THR A 49 -10.60 22.36 6.88
CA THR A 49 -9.80 22.80 8.04
C THR A 49 -10.07 21.93 9.27
N ASN A 50 -11.23 21.26 9.30
CA ASN A 50 -11.63 20.30 10.31
C ASN A 50 -11.77 18.92 9.66
N ALA A 51 -10.65 18.36 9.20
CA ALA A 51 -10.60 17.04 8.61
C ALA A 51 -11.11 15.96 9.57
N THR A 52 -11.67 14.89 9.02
CA THR A 52 -12.18 13.75 9.80
C THR A 52 -11.31 12.51 9.57
N PRO A 53 -11.21 11.57 10.55
CA PRO A 53 -10.60 10.28 10.27
C PRO A 53 -11.41 9.55 9.20
N GLN A 54 -10.87 8.44 8.67
CA GLN A 54 -11.63 7.52 7.80
C GLN A 54 -12.70 6.81 8.63
N ASP A 55 -13.71 7.56 9.08
CA ASP A 55 -14.81 7.06 9.91
C ASP A 55 -15.79 6.19 9.09
N CYS A 56 -16.90 5.82 9.71
CA CYS A 56 -17.89 4.96 9.05
C CYS A 56 -18.37 5.52 7.71
N ARG A 57 -18.47 6.86 7.58
CA ARG A 57 -18.95 7.55 6.37
C ARG A 57 -17.93 7.58 5.25
N ALA A 58 -16.65 7.43 5.55
CA ALA A 58 -15.64 7.29 4.52
C ALA A 58 -15.80 5.97 3.72
N CYS A 59 -16.40 4.95 4.34
CA CYS A 59 -16.57 3.64 3.73
C CYS A 59 -18.02 3.32 3.37
N HIS A 60 -19.00 3.80 4.14
CA HIS A 60 -20.41 3.45 4.02
C HIS A 60 -21.28 4.68 3.78
N GLN A 61 -22.37 4.51 3.03
CA GLN A 61 -23.37 5.56 2.69
C GLN A 61 -24.26 5.93 3.89
N ILE A 62 -23.65 6.14 5.05
CA ILE A 62 -24.36 6.34 6.32
C ILE A 62 -25.17 7.63 6.30
N HIS A 63 -26.40 7.52 6.82
CA HIS A 63 -27.39 8.61 6.90
C HIS A 63 -27.91 9.13 5.56
N THR A 64 -27.80 8.32 4.49
CA THR A 64 -28.38 8.66 3.19
C THR A 64 -29.85 8.32 3.12
N THR A 65 -30.23 7.13 3.57
CA THR A 65 -31.62 6.62 3.49
C THR A 65 -32.27 6.37 4.86
N TYR A 66 -31.48 6.28 5.92
CA TYR A 66 -31.86 5.88 7.27
C TYR A 66 -32.46 4.45 7.32
N THR A 67 -32.03 3.57 6.43
CA THR A 67 -32.37 2.16 6.36
C THR A 67 -31.12 1.29 6.31
N ALA A 68 -31.29 -0.03 6.25
CA ALA A 68 -30.15 -0.95 6.07
C ALA A 68 -29.37 -0.72 4.77
N ALA A 69 -29.89 0.02 3.80
CA ALA A 69 -29.18 0.40 2.58
C ALA A 69 -27.97 1.34 2.87
N ASP A 70 -27.98 2.01 4.01
CA ASP A 70 -26.86 2.88 4.43
C ASP A 70 -25.56 2.13 4.74
N TRP A 71 -25.60 0.81 4.85
CA TRP A 71 -24.41 -0.03 4.98
C TRP A 71 -23.73 -0.35 3.64
N ALA A 72 -24.33 0.07 2.52
CA ALA A 72 -23.66 -0.02 1.23
C ALA A 72 -22.33 0.76 1.25
N LEU A 73 -21.32 0.26 0.52
CA LEU A 73 -20.05 0.97 0.39
C LEU A 73 -20.23 2.24 -0.46
N GLU A 74 -19.42 3.26 -0.17
CA GLU A 74 -19.39 4.51 -0.95
C GLU A 74 -19.10 4.25 -2.43
N THR A 75 -18.22 3.30 -2.72
CA THR A 75 -17.92 2.85 -4.07
C THR A 75 -17.44 1.41 -4.08
N THR A 76 -17.75 0.71 -5.15
CA THR A 76 -17.16 -0.59 -5.52
C THR A 76 -16.66 -0.57 -6.97
N ALA A 77 -16.58 0.61 -7.59
CA ALA A 77 -16.05 0.76 -8.93
C ALA A 77 -14.57 0.38 -8.98
N ALA A 78 -14.14 -0.19 -10.10
CA ALA A 78 -12.73 -0.46 -10.35
C ALA A 78 -11.92 0.84 -10.28
N VAL A 79 -10.68 0.74 -9.78
CA VAL A 79 -9.83 1.90 -9.49
C VAL A 79 -8.72 2.00 -10.52
N ASP A 80 -8.76 3.04 -11.33
CA ASP A 80 -7.64 3.41 -12.20
C ASP A 80 -6.55 4.09 -11.36
N PHE A 81 -5.34 3.56 -11.37
CA PHE A 81 -4.23 4.15 -10.61
C PHE A 81 -3.81 5.49 -11.21
N TYR A 82 -4.04 6.56 -10.49
CA TYR A 82 -3.72 7.91 -10.99
C TYR A 82 -2.23 8.12 -11.28
N ALA A 83 -1.33 7.45 -10.54
CA ALA A 83 0.11 7.50 -10.78
C ALA A 83 0.58 6.53 -11.87
N MET A 84 -0.28 5.62 -12.37
CA MET A 84 0.05 4.59 -13.35
C MET A 84 -1.02 4.51 -14.45
N PRO A 85 -1.06 5.45 -15.40
CA PRO A 85 -2.07 5.47 -16.44
C PRO A 85 -2.17 4.12 -17.20
N GLY A 86 -3.37 3.59 -17.28
CA GLY A 86 -3.66 2.30 -17.93
C GLY A 86 -3.54 1.08 -17.02
N VAL A 87 -3.26 1.26 -15.73
CA VAL A 87 -3.31 0.20 -14.73
C VAL A 87 -4.58 0.36 -13.89
N THR A 88 -5.42 -0.66 -13.90
CA THR A 88 -6.70 -0.69 -13.18
C THR A 88 -6.68 -1.82 -12.16
N PHE A 89 -7.11 -1.55 -10.93
CA PHE A 89 -7.39 -2.55 -9.91
C PHE A 89 -8.90 -2.84 -9.86
N ASP A 90 -9.26 -4.10 -10.02
CA ASP A 90 -10.64 -4.58 -9.91
C ASP A 90 -10.70 -5.81 -9.01
N GLY A 91 -10.81 -5.58 -7.72
CA GLY A 91 -10.81 -6.57 -6.64
C GLY A 91 -12.13 -6.64 -5.89
N GLY A 92 -13.26 -6.38 -6.55
CA GLY A 92 -14.59 -6.44 -5.93
C GLY A 92 -14.77 -5.39 -4.83
N LEU A 93 -15.24 -5.79 -3.64
CA LEU A 93 -15.40 -4.87 -2.50
C LEU A 93 -14.06 -4.24 -2.06
N GLY A 94 -12.93 -4.86 -2.37
CA GLY A 94 -11.59 -4.32 -2.13
C GLY A 94 -11.29 -3.05 -2.93
N ASN A 95 -12.08 -2.72 -3.94
CA ASN A 95 -11.95 -1.49 -4.71
C ASN A 95 -12.07 -0.24 -3.83
N LEU A 96 -12.94 -0.26 -2.83
CA LEU A 96 -13.01 0.83 -1.85
C LEU A 96 -11.63 1.09 -1.21
N CYS A 97 -10.94 0.05 -0.76
CA CYS A 97 -9.62 0.16 -0.14
C CYS A 97 -8.57 0.67 -1.12
N ALA A 98 -8.60 0.17 -2.36
CA ALA A 98 -7.64 0.52 -3.40
C ALA A 98 -7.68 2.01 -3.80
N ASN A 99 -8.78 2.72 -3.55
CA ASN A 99 -8.85 4.16 -3.78
C ASN A 99 -7.74 4.94 -3.03
N CYS A 100 -7.40 4.50 -1.82
CA CYS A 100 -6.33 5.10 -1.02
C CYS A 100 -5.06 4.23 -1.01
N HIS A 101 -5.23 2.90 -1.01
CA HIS A 101 -4.12 1.93 -0.95
C HIS A 101 -3.52 1.63 -2.33
N GLN A 102 -3.10 2.69 -3.04
CA GLN A 102 -2.47 2.67 -4.36
C GLN A 102 -1.19 3.51 -4.36
N PRO A 103 -0.26 3.31 -5.32
CA PRO A 103 0.96 4.10 -5.37
C PRO A 103 0.66 5.56 -5.70
N ARG A 104 1.22 6.48 -4.92
CA ARG A 104 1.14 7.92 -5.16
C ARG A 104 2.16 8.41 -6.19
N ARG A 105 3.27 7.68 -6.31
CA ARG A 105 4.37 7.99 -7.22
C ARG A 105 5.07 6.70 -7.65
N LEU A 106 5.88 6.81 -8.68
CA LEU A 106 6.74 5.74 -9.19
C LEU A 106 8.20 6.09 -8.96
N ALA A 107 9.07 5.07 -9.07
CA ALA A 107 10.50 5.29 -9.09
C ALA A 107 10.88 6.24 -10.23
N SER A 108 11.81 7.16 -9.95
CA SER A 108 12.28 8.10 -10.97
C SER A 108 13.00 7.34 -12.10
N PRO A 109 12.79 7.72 -13.36
CA PRO A 109 13.49 7.10 -14.48
C PRO A 109 14.99 7.43 -14.42
N ALA A 110 15.81 6.50 -14.90
CA ALA A 110 17.24 6.75 -15.06
C ALA A 110 17.51 7.66 -16.25
N VAL A 111 18.47 8.55 -16.09
CA VAL A 111 19.07 9.37 -17.16
C VAL A 111 20.56 9.03 -17.20
N ASP A 112 21.06 8.61 -18.35
CA ASP A 112 22.45 8.18 -18.53
C ASP A 112 22.91 7.12 -17.51
N GLY A 113 22.00 6.19 -17.15
CA GLY A 113 22.25 5.09 -16.22
C GLY A 113 22.28 5.50 -14.73
N LYS A 114 21.83 6.70 -14.41
CA LYS A 114 21.72 7.21 -13.05
C LYS A 114 20.31 7.71 -12.74
N VAL A 115 19.95 7.64 -11.48
CA VAL A 115 18.71 8.18 -10.93
C VAL A 115 19.05 9.27 -9.92
N ASP A 116 18.50 10.46 -10.10
CA ASP A 116 18.54 11.55 -9.11
C ASP A 116 17.46 11.30 -8.04
N VAL A 117 17.92 10.89 -6.85
CA VAL A 117 17.06 10.70 -5.68
C VAL A 117 16.95 12.02 -4.94
N THR A 118 15.92 12.78 -5.22
CA THR A 118 15.71 14.15 -4.72
C THR A 118 15.04 14.23 -3.35
N THR A 119 14.53 13.13 -2.82
CA THR A 119 13.77 13.10 -1.57
C THR A 119 14.21 11.97 -0.64
N SER A 120 14.24 12.25 0.65
CA SER A 120 14.47 11.23 1.69
C SER A 120 13.32 10.21 1.84
N ARG A 121 12.19 10.45 1.17
CA ARG A 121 11.05 9.54 1.06
C ARG A 121 10.97 9.00 -0.38
N TYR A 122 12.03 8.31 -0.83
CA TYR A 122 12.09 7.71 -2.16
C TYR A 122 11.40 6.36 -2.16
N ASN A 123 10.06 6.38 -2.25
CA ASN A 123 9.18 5.24 -2.14
C ASN A 123 7.80 5.53 -2.78
N PRO A 124 6.94 4.53 -3.00
CA PRO A 124 5.62 4.71 -3.61
C PRO A 124 4.62 5.46 -2.73
N HIS A 125 5.00 5.90 -1.53
CA HIS A 125 4.15 6.46 -0.48
C HIS A 125 3.33 5.39 0.25
N HIS A 126 2.85 5.70 1.44
CA HIS A 126 2.25 4.76 2.38
C HIS A 126 1.08 3.97 1.77
N GLY A 127 1.13 2.64 1.92
CA GLY A 127 0.00 1.78 1.62
C GLY A 127 -0.25 1.42 0.15
N PRO A 128 0.76 1.11 -0.69
CA PRO A 128 0.55 0.75 -2.11
C PRO A 128 0.20 -0.73 -2.32
N GLN A 129 -0.59 -1.34 -1.43
CA GLN A 129 -0.86 -2.78 -1.40
C GLN A 129 -1.58 -3.28 -2.66
N SER A 130 -2.48 -2.47 -3.24
CA SER A 130 -3.16 -2.85 -4.47
C SER A 130 -2.19 -3.03 -5.64
N SER A 131 -1.14 -2.20 -5.73
CA SER A 131 -0.11 -2.38 -6.75
C SER A 131 0.77 -3.61 -6.49
N MET A 132 1.03 -3.96 -5.22
CA MET A 132 1.73 -5.20 -4.90
C MET A 132 0.91 -6.43 -5.33
N LEU A 133 -0.39 -6.45 -5.06
CA LEU A 133 -1.29 -7.51 -5.53
C LEU A 133 -1.25 -7.68 -7.05
N LEU A 134 -1.21 -6.57 -7.80
CA LEU A 134 -1.09 -6.57 -9.27
C LEU A 134 0.32 -6.89 -9.79
N GLY A 135 1.34 -6.85 -8.93
CA GLY A 135 2.74 -7.03 -9.33
C GLY A 135 3.31 -5.82 -10.09
N THR A 136 2.95 -4.60 -9.67
CA THR A 136 3.36 -3.35 -10.32
C THR A 136 4.03 -2.39 -9.33
N ALA A 137 4.47 -1.22 -9.80
CA ALA A 137 5.10 -0.13 -9.04
C ALA A 137 6.50 -0.44 -8.45
N GLY A 138 7.06 -1.61 -8.63
CA GLY A 138 8.47 -1.86 -8.34
C GLY A 138 9.40 -1.19 -9.36
N ALA A 139 10.63 -0.90 -8.95
CA ALA A 139 11.61 -0.28 -9.82
C ALA A 139 12.37 -1.32 -10.67
N GLY A 140 12.43 -1.09 -11.97
CA GLY A 140 13.21 -1.90 -12.91
C GLY A 140 12.66 -3.31 -13.19
N LEU A 141 11.51 -3.68 -12.63
CA LEU A 141 10.91 -5.00 -12.80
C LEU A 141 9.38 -4.93 -12.75
N GLU A 142 8.75 -5.50 -13.75
CA GLU A 142 7.32 -5.75 -13.77
C GLU A 142 7.02 -7.19 -13.35
N GLY A 143 6.00 -7.38 -12.53
CA GLY A 143 5.52 -8.68 -12.09
C GLY A 143 4.24 -9.11 -12.82
N LYS A 144 3.48 -9.93 -12.12
CA LYS A 144 2.14 -10.38 -12.55
C LYS A 144 1.20 -10.33 -11.35
N PRO A 145 -0.11 -10.22 -11.59
CA PRO A 145 -1.10 -10.34 -10.53
C PRO A 145 -0.90 -11.62 -9.71
N SER A 146 -1.01 -11.52 -8.40
CA SER A 146 -0.85 -12.64 -7.49
C SER A 146 -2.03 -13.61 -7.58
N ALA A 147 -1.85 -14.83 -7.04
CA ALA A 147 -2.95 -15.75 -6.83
C ALA A 147 -4.01 -15.17 -5.87
N HIS A 148 -3.58 -14.43 -4.83
CA HIS A 148 -4.49 -13.77 -3.91
C HIS A 148 -5.36 -12.70 -4.61
N TYR A 149 -4.79 -11.95 -5.56
CA TYR A 149 -5.61 -11.04 -6.38
C TYR A 149 -6.58 -11.80 -7.30
N SER A 150 -6.11 -12.87 -7.94
CA SER A 150 -6.85 -13.53 -9.01
C SER A 150 -7.90 -14.53 -8.53
N MET A 151 -7.75 -15.06 -7.31
CA MET A 151 -8.55 -16.17 -6.79
C MET A 151 -9.37 -15.81 -5.54
N VAL A 152 -8.98 -14.77 -4.80
CA VAL A 152 -9.69 -14.35 -3.59
C VAL A 152 -10.76 -13.34 -3.96
N GLU A 153 -12.03 -13.74 -3.79
CA GLU A 153 -13.17 -12.85 -4.01
C GLU A 153 -13.10 -11.66 -3.04
N ASN A 154 -13.39 -10.46 -3.52
CA ASN A 154 -13.34 -9.23 -2.74
C ASN A 154 -11.97 -8.87 -2.14
N THR A 155 -10.92 -9.54 -2.58
CA THR A 155 -9.51 -9.26 -2.27
C THR A 155 -9.25 -8.79 -0.82
N CYS A 156 -9.03 -7.50 -0.60
CA CYS A 156 -8.70 -6.89 0.69
C CYS A 156 -9.68 -7.26 1.81
N VAL A 157 -10.98 -7.18 1.49
CA VAL A 157 -12.07 -7.38 2.47
C VAL A 157 -12.06 -8.82 3.00
N THR A 158 -11.87 -9.81 2.14
CA THR A 158 -11.87 -11.22 2.55
C THR A 158 -10.80 -11.52 3.59
N CYS A 159 -9.60 -10.93 3.47
CA CYS A 159 -8.51 -11.17 4.41
C CYS A 159 -8.54 -10.22 5.62
N HIS A 160 -8.81 -8.92 5.38
CA HIS A 160 -8.67 -7.89 6.41
C HIS A 160 -9.92 -7.64 7.23
N MET A 161 -11.09 -8.02 6.73
CA MET A 161 -12.35 -7.94 7.49
C MET A 161 -12.85 -9.32 7.93
N GLY A 162 -12.49 -10.40 7.22
CA GLY A 162 -12.75 -11.79 7.61
C GLY A 162 -14.21 -12.10 7.89
N GLU A 163 -14.46 -13.11 8.72
CA GLU A 163 -15.79 -13.43 9.21
C GLU A 163 -16.23 -12.45 10.29
N GLY A 164 -17.44 -11.92 10.19
CA GLY A 164 -18.04 -11.06 11.21
C GLY A 164 -17.67 -9.60 11.13
N ASP A 165 -17.34 -9.09 9.95
CA ASP A 165 -17.10 -7.67 9.68
C ASP A 165 -16.08 -7.04 10.63
N ASN A 166 -14.89 -7.61 10.67
CA ASN A 166 -13.81 -7.17 11.55
C ASN A 166 -13.28 -5.80 11.15
N HIS A 167 -13.76 -4.75 11.79
CA HIS A 167 -13.33 -3.37 11.55
C HIS A 167 -12.03 -2.98 12.28
N THR A 168 -11.22 -3.94 12.75
CA THR A 168 -9.81 -3.66 13.10
C THR A 168 -8.93 -3.64 11.87
N PHE A 169 -9.39 -4.26 10.77
CA PHE A 169 -8.67 -4.47 9.52
C PHE A 169 -7.39 -5.32 9.68
N GLU A 170 -7.26 -5.99 10.80
CA GLU A 170 -6.18 -6.96 11.02
C GLU A 170 -6.59 -8.30 10.40
N PRO A 171 -5.75 -8.90 9.52
CA PRO A 171 -6.08 -10.17 8.88
C PRO A 171 -6.21 -11.26 9.94
N GLN A 172 -7.13 -12.19 9.69
CA GLN A 172 -7.35 -13.36 10.56
C GLN A 172 -6.90 -14.62 9.84
N LEU A 173 -6.26 -15.53 10.57
CA LEU A 173 -5.78 -16.78 10.01
C LEU A 173 -6.91 -17.62 9.39
N SER A 174 -8.13 -17.53 9.96
CA SER A 174 -9.33 -18.20 9.44
C SER A 174 -9.64 -17.84 7.98
N ALA A 175 -9.31 -16.62 7.54
CA ALA A 175 -9.51 -16.20 6.15
C ALA A 175 -8.61 -16.98 5.16
N CYS A 176 -7.51 -17.52 5.63
CA CYS A 176 -6.55 -18.27 4.80
C CYS A 176 -6.92 -19.74 4.64
N LEU A 177 -7.70 -20.30 5.58
CA LEU A 177 -7.96 -21.74 5.69
C LEU A 177 -8.76 -22.33 4.52
N ALA A 178 -9.48 -21.51 3.75
CA ALA A 178 -10.20 -21.94 2.57
C ALA A 178 -9.27 -22.52 1.48
N CYS A 179 -8.02 -22.01 1.41
CA CYS A 179 -7.01 -22.45 0.43
C CYS A 179 -5.78 -23.09 1.10
N HIS A 180 -5.50 -22.71 2.35
CA HIS A 180 -4.35 -23.16 3.14
C HIS A 180 -4.86 -23.93 4.38
N ALA A 181 -5.45 -25.10 4.16
CA ALA A 181 -6.27 -25.82 5.16
C ALA A 181 -5.52 -26.21 6.46
N ASP A 182 -4.20 -26.41 6.38
CA ASP A 182 -3.40 -26.97 7.48
C ASP A 182 -2.44 -25.94 8.10
N ILE A 183 -2.65 -24.63 7.86
CA ILE A 183 -1.77 -23.62 8.43
C ILE A 183 -2.15 -23.28 9.87
N GLU A 184 -1.15 -23.10 10.71
CA GLU A 184 -1.28 -22.68 12.11
C GLU A 184 -0.79 -21.24 12.34
N GLU A 185 -0.13 -20.64 11.33
CA GLU A 185 0.43 -19.29 11.37
C GLU A 185 0.41 -18.64 9.98
N PHE A 186 0.65 -17.32 9.93
CA PHE A 186 0.67 -16.58 8.66
C PHE A 186 1.88 -16.89 7.78
N ASP A 187 2.96 -17.40 8.36
CA ASP A 187 4.18 -17.77 7.64
C ASP A 187 4.04 -19.15 6.96
N VAL A 188 3.26 -19.19 5.90
CA VAL A 188 2.96 -20.42 5.17
C VAL A 188 4.25 -21.04 4.61
N ASN A 189 4.62 -22.21 5.12
CA ASN A 189 5.84 -22.95 4.76
C ASN A 189 7.15 -22.16 4.93
N GLY A 190 7.21 -21.20 5.82
CA GLY A 190 8.41 -20.39 6.07
C GLY A 190 8.68 -19.30 5.01
N ALA A 191 7.76 -19.07 4.07
CA ALA A 191 7.99 -18.18 2.95
C ALA A 191 8.19 -16.72 3.36
N GLN A 192 7.45 -16.25 4.39
CA GLN A 192 7.63 -14.90 4.92
C GLN A 192 8.97 -14.74 5.65
N SER A 193 9.38 -15.74 6.43
CA SER A 193 10.69 -15.76 7.10
C SER A 193 11.84 -15.77 6.11
N GLU A 194 11.74 -16.51 5.00
CA GLU A 194 12.74 -16.51 3.94
C GLU A 194 12.85 -15.15 3.25
N LEU A 195 11.72 -14.51 2.93
CA LEU A 195 11.70 -13.16 2.36
C LEU A 195 12.28 -12.15 3.35
N GLN A 196 11.91 -12.23 4.65
CA GLN A 196 12.42 -11.34 5.69
C GLN A 196 13.95 -11.40 5.78
N ALA A 197 14.53 -12.59 5.73
CA ALA A 197 15.99 -12.75 5.75
C ALA A 197 16.68 -12.03 4.59
N LYS A 198 16.10 -12.07 3.38
CA LYS A 198 16.61 -11.34 2.22
C LYS A 198 16.44 -9.83 2.37
N VAL A 199 15.30 -9.38 2.91
CA VAL A 199 15.04 -7.97 3.20
C VAL A 199 16.05 -7.42 4.20
N ASP A 200 16.36 -8.17 5.26
CA ASP A 200 17.35 -7.79 6.26
C ASP A 200 18.77 -7.73 5.68
N GLU A 201 19.13 -8.69 4.81
CA GLU A 201 20.39 -8.66 4.08
C GLU A 201 20.50 -7.41 3.19
N LEU A 202 19.46 -7.11 2.42
CA LEU A 202 19.44 -5.94 1.55
C LEU A 202 19.51 -4.64 2.36
N GLN A 203 18.78 -4.54 3.48
CA GLN A 203 18.85 -3.39 4.39
C GLN A 203 20.27 -3.15 4.88
N ALA A 204 20.96 -4.21 5.31
CA ALA A 204 22.34 -4.11 5.78
C ALA A 204 23.30 -3.61 4.67
N LYS A 205 23.13 -4.08 3.42
CA LYS A 205 23.89 -3.63 2.26
C LYS A 205 23.60 -2.16 1.91
N LEU A 206 22.33 -1.74 1.95
CA LEU A 206 21.91 -0.35 1.70
C LEU A 206 22.50 0.61 2.75
N LEU A 207 22.49 0.21 4.04
CA LEU A 207 23.10 0.97 5.13
C LEU A 207 24.63 1.07 4.94
N ALA A 208 25.29 -0.04 4.66
CA ALA A 208 26.75 -0.08 4.45
C ALA A 208 27.18 0.76 3.25
N ALA A 209 26.37 0.84 2.21
CA ALA A 209 26.59 1.67 1.04
C ALA A 209 26.21 3.15 1.24
N GLY A 210 25.63 3.51 2.38
CA GLY A 210 25.18 4.87 2.68
C GLY A 210 23.98 5.35 1.84
N LEU A 211 23.19 4.42 1.30
CA LEU A 211 22.02 4.72 0.46
C LEU A 211 20.77 4.97 1.28
N ILE A 212 20.68 4.36 2.45
CA ILE A 212 19.68 4.66 3.47
C ILE A 212 20.37 4.98 4.79
N LYS A 213 19.66 5.66 5.68
CA LYS A 213 20.11 5.95 7.04
C LYS A 213 19.05 5.54 8.06
N ASP A 214 19.51 5.03 9.21
CA ASP A 214 18.68 4.82 10.39
C ASP A 214 18.38 6.16 11.06
N ASN A 215 17.11 6.42 11.34
CA ASN A 215 16.65 7.62 12.03
C ASN A 215 16.67 7.46 13.57
N GLY A 216 17.02 6.30 14.09
CA GLY A 216 17.11 6.00 15.53
C GLY A 216 15.79 5.73 16.24
N ASN A 217 14.69 5.62 15.48
CA ASN A 217 13.34 5.34 15.99
C ASN A 217 12.69 4.12 15.33
N GLY A 218 13.49 3.24 14.74
CA GLY A 218 13.03 2.07 13.98
C GLY A 218 12.56 2.39 12.57
N SER A 219 12.73 3.64 12.09
CA SER A 219 12.48 4.02 10.70
C SER A 219 13.78 4.33 9.96
N PHE A 220 13.69 4.28 8.63
CA PHE A 220 14.81 4.57 7.73
C PHE A 220 14.42 5.66 6.74
N SER A 221 15.42 6.34 6.21
CA SER A 221 15.23 7.35 5.17
C SER A 221 16.22 7.12 4.04
N SER A 222 15.80 7.32 2.81
CA SER A 222 16.70 7.35 1.66
C SER A 222 17.67 8.53 1.77
N VAL A 223 18.91 8.33 1.35
CA VAL A 223 19.89 9.40 1.21
C VAL A 223 19.74 10.00 -0.19
N THR A 224 19.61 11.33 -0.26
CA THR A 224 19.47 12.03 -1.55
C THR A 224 20.81 12.07 -2.29
N GLY A 225 20.76 12.00 -3.62
CA GLY A 225 21.95 12.03 -4.47
C GLY A 225 21.73 11.34 -5.81
N ASP A 226 22.76 11.39 -6.66
CA ASP A 226 22.81 10.70 -7.94
C ASP A 226 23.39 9.29 -7.79
N TYR A 227 22.58 8.28 -8.03
CA TYR A 227 22.99 6.89 -7.86
C TYR A 227 22.91 6.10 -9.18
N PRO A 228 23.78 5.08 -9.37
CA PRO A 228 23.53 4.10 -10.40
C PRO A 228 22.10 3.55 -10.33
N GLU A 229 21.48 3.36 -11.49
CA GLU A 229 20.07 2.93 -11.58
C GLU A 229 19.79 1.69 -10.71
N ALA A 230 20.68 0.68 -10.75
CA ALA A 230 20.51 -0.54 -9.96
C ALA A 230 20.45 -0.26 -8.44
N GLN A 231 21.24 0.69 -7.94
CA GLN A 231 21.25 1.06 -6.52
C GLN A 231 20.01 1.87 -6.14
N ALA A 232 19.57 2.79 -6.97
CA ALA A 232 18.32 3.53 -6.75
C ALA A 232 17.12 2.60 -6.78
N ASN A 233 17.07 1.67 -7.73
CA ASN A 233 16.02 0.64 -7.79
C ASN A 233 16.04 -0.27 -6.54
N ALA A 234 17.22 -0.59 -6.02
CA ALA A 234 17.34 -1.37 -4.79
C ALA A 234 16.79 -0.63 -3.57
N MET A 235 17.04 0.69 -3.44
CA MET A 235 16.46 1.54 -2.38
C MET A 235 14.93 1.53 -2.47
N TRP A 236 14.40 1.75 -3.67
CA TRP A 236 12.95 1.77 -3.91
C TRP A 236 12.30 0.43 -3.58
N ASN A 237 12.85 -0.68 -4.09
CA ASN A 237 12.26 -2.00 -3.95
C ASN A 237 12.33 -2.50 -2.50
N TRP A 238 13.41 -2.19 -1.78
CA TRP A 238 13.49 -2.47 -0.35
C TRP A 238 12.41 -1.72 0.44
N ASP A 239 12.29 -0.41 0.22
CA ASP A 239 11.31 0.41 0.93
C ASP A 239 9.88 -0.04 0.56
N TYR A 240 9.62 -0.33 -0.72
CA TYR A 240 8.32 -0.80 -1.19
C TYR A 240 7.89 -2.09 -0.49
N VAL A 241 8.75 -3.11 -0.45
CA VAL A 241 8.44 -4.42 0.15
C VAL A 241 8.40 -4.36 1.68
N ALA A 242 9.45 -3.79 2.29
CA ALA A 242 9.65 -3.86 3.73
C ALA A 242 8.85 -2.81 4.51
N VAL A 243 8.69 -1.60 3.96
CA VAL A 243 8.17 -0.45 4.70
C VAL A 243 6.78 -0.04 4.26
N GLN A 244 6.49 -0.10 2.95
CA GLN A 244 5.24 0.42 2.41
C GLN A 244 4.16 -0.67 2.29
N ASP A 245 4.47 -1.82 1.72
CA ASP A 245 3.54 -2.94 1.58
C ASP A 245 3.29 -3.66 2.91
N LYS A 246 4.33 -3.91 3.67
CA LYS A 246 4.33 -4.53 5.01
C LYS A 246 3.73 -5.93 5.10
N SER A 247 3.30 -6.54 3.98
CA SER A 247 2.69 -7.87 4.00
C SER A 247 3.71 -9.00 4.11
N MET A 248 4.99 -8.66 4.00
CA MET A 248 6.09 -9.62 3.87
C MET A 248 5.79 -10.70 2.83
N GLY A 249 5.29 -10.25 1.67
CA GLY A 249 4.99 -11.10 0.51
C GLY A 249 3.58 -11.71 0.51
N ALA A 250 2.76 -11.58 1.56
CA ALA A 250 1.41 -12.13 1.56
C ALA A 250 0.55 -11.57 0.42
N HIS A 251 0.74 -10.32 0.00
CA HIS A 251 0.04 -9.76 -1.15
C HIS A 251 0.52 -10.36 -2.47
N ASN A 252 1.84 -10.54 -2.64
CA ASN A 252 2.41 -11.15 -3.85
C ASN A 252 3.83 -11.67 -3.59
N MET A 253 3.93 -12.88 -3.05
CA MET A 253 5.22 -13.49 -2.67
C MET A 253 6.20 -13.57 -3.84
N THR A 254 5.71 -13.94 -5.03
CA THR A 254 6.54 -14.07 -6.22
C THR A 254 7.15 -12.73 -6.62
N TYR A 255 6.36 -11.67 -6.61
CA TYR A 255 6.82 -10.33 -7.00
C TYR A 255 7.74 -9.73 -5.94
N ALA A 256 7.38 -9.84 -4.65
CA ALA A 256 8.21 -9.36 -3.56
C ALA A 256 9.61 -10.00 -3.56
N ASN A 257 9.68 -11.34 -3.72
CA ASN A 257 10.97 -12.02 -3.87
C ASN A 257 11.73 -11.53 -5.10
N ALA A 258 11.09 -11.40 -6.26
CA ALA A 258 11.76 -10.96 -7.48
C ALA A 258 12.35 -9.54 -7.34
N LEU A 259 11.63 -8.62 -6.68
CA LEU A 259 12.11 -7.28 -6.39
C LEU A 259 13.34 -7.28 -5.47
N ILE A 260 13.31 -8.06 -4.40
CA ILE A 260 14.42 -8.13 -3.43
C ILE A 260 15.61 -8.86 -4.03
N ASP A 261 15.39 -9.97 -4.76
CA ASP A 261 16.48 -10.72 -5.44
C ASP A 261 17.20 -9.84 -6.50
N ALA A 262 16.43 -9.08 -7.30
CA ALA A 262 17.00 -8.13 -8.25
C ALA A 262 17.78 -6.99 -7.54
N ALA A 263 17.26 -6.50 -6.42
CA ALA A 263 17.92 -5.46 -5.64
C ALA A 263 19.24 -5.92 -5.00
N LEU A 264 19.31 -7.18 -4.53
CA LEU A 264 20.53 -7.76 -3.97
C LEU A 264 21.67 -7.84 -4.99
N LEU A 265 21.35 -8.02 -6.29
CA LEU A 265 22.35 -8.05 -7.38
C LEU A 265 23.08 -6.71 -7.58
N ALA A 266 22.53 -5.60 -7.08
CA ALA A 266 23.20 -4.29 -7.10
C ALA A 266 24.41 -4.21 -6.14
N PHE A 267 24.58 -5.22 -5.28
CA PHE A 267 25.62 -5.26 -4.23
C PHE A 267 26.35 -6.61 -4.28
N PRO A 268 27.37 -6.74 -5.12
CA PRO A 268 28.17 -7.95 -5.27
C PRO A 268 28.92 -8.36 -3.99
#